data_c6526ce1a9263731a42969ed1d5c2657
#
_entry.id   c6526ce1a9263731a42969ed1d5c2657
#
_cell.length_a   1.000
_cell.length_b   1.000
_cell.length_c   1.000
_cell.angle_alpha   90.00
_cell.angle_beta   90.00
_cell.angle_gamma   90.00
#
_symmetry.space_group_name_H-M   'P 1'
#
loop_
_entity.id
_entity.type
_entity.pdbx_description
1 polymer ?
#
loop_
_entity_poly.entity_id
_entity_poly.type
_entity_poly.pdbx_seq_one_letter_code
_entity_poly.pdbx_strand_id
1 'polypeptide(L)'
;MNPFDLKSVLLARHAQHVVLIHFPIALFLVSVACDFLAQWKRAAVFDTVAYFNLSVAAFASVPAVATGLMAWRWQLEGQRLKGTLLLHLLLGLASTALIWLVWWLHFRARKPERALPLYRLPLETLAAAVVALTAHLGGFLSGVNAPV
;
A
#
# COMPACT_ATOMS: atom_id res chain seq x y z
N MET A 1 -9.86 -29.04 -5.77
CA MET A 1 -10.37 -27.73 -6.22
C MET A 1 -9.94 -27.53 -7.68
N ASN A 2 -10.85 -27.14 -8.56
CA ASN A 2 -10.49 -26.81 -9.93
C ASN A 2 -9.89 -25.40 -9.97
N PRO A 3 -8.60 -25.21 -10.34
CA PRO A 3 -7.96 -23.90 -10.36
C PRO A 3 -8.60 -22.91 -11.35
N PHE A 4 -9.44 -23.40 -12.27
CA PHE A 4 -10.16 -22.58 -13.25
C PHE A 4 -11.62 -22.31 -12.85
N ASP A 5 -12.05 -22.70 -11.65
CA ASP A 5 -13.35 -22.32 -11.11
C ASP A 5 -13.32 -20.88 -10.61
N LEU A 6 -13.67 -19.95 -11.51
CA LEU A 6 -13.70 -18.52 -11.23
C LEU A 6 -14.59 -18.16 -10.03
N LYS A 7 -15.67 -18.91 -9.79
CA LYS A 7 -16.55 -18.66 -8.65
C LYS A 7 -15.82 -18.94 -7.34
N SER A 8 -15.14 -20.07 -7.23
CA SER A 8 -14.34 -20.41 -6.04
C SER A 8 -13.20 -19.45 -5.82
N VAL A 9 -12.52 -19.01 -6.90
CA VAL A 9 -11.41 -18.04 -6.82
C VAL A 9 -11.92 -16.65 -6.38
N LEU A 10 -13.01 -16.17 -6.95
CA LEU A 10 -13.59 -14.86 -6.61
C LEU A 10 -14.20 -14.83 -5.20
N LEU A 11 -14.68 -15.97 -4.69
CA LEU A 11 -15.21 -16.09 -3.35
C LEU A 11 -14.14 -16.39 -2.29
N ALA A 12 -12.91 -16.68 -2.69
CA ALA A 12 -11.78 -16.90 -1.79
C ALA A 12 -11.30 -15.56 -1.16
N ARG A 13 -11.99 -15.12 -0.14
CA ARG A 13 -11.85 -13.77 0.48
C ARG A 13 -10.42 -13.42 0.90
N HIS A 14 -9.64 -14.41 1.36
CA HIS A 14 -8.24 -14.21 1.70
C HIS A 14 -7.37 -13.99 0.44
N ALA A 15 -7.60 -14.79 -0.60
CA ALA A 15 -6.87 -14.65 -1.86
C ALA A 15 -7.08 -13.26 -2.47
N GLN A 16 -8.29 -12.70 -2.40
CA GLN A 16 -8.59 -11.34 -2.87
C GLN A 16 -7.73 -10.30 -2.15
N HIS A 17 -7.61 -10.37 -0.82
CA HIS A 17 -6.77 -9.44 -0.07
C HIS A 17 -5.30 -9.57 -0.49
N VAL A 18 -4.77 -10.80 -0.53
CA VAL A 18 -3.37 -11.05 -0.92
C VAL A 18 -3.06 -10.53 -2.32
N VAL A 19 -3.97 -10.69 -3.29
CA VAL A 19 -3.78 -10.16 -4.65
C VAL A 19 -3.84 -8.64 -4.67
N LEU A 20 -4.84 -8.04 -4.02
CA LEU A 20 -5.09 -6.60 -4.08
C LEU A 20 -4.01 -5.77 -3.39
N ILE A 21 -3.40 -6.25 -2.31
CA ILE A 21 -2.35 -5.51 -1.59
C ILE A 21 -1.10 -5.24 -2.43
N HIS A 22 -0.82 -6.07 -3.44
CA HIS A 22 0.36 -5.89 -4.29
C HIS A 22 0.31 -4.58 -5.09
N PHE A 23 -0.89 -4.13 -5.49
CA PHE A 23 -1.05 -2.90 -6.26
C PHE A 23 -0.63 -1.65 -5.47
N PRO A 24 -1.21 -1.33 -4.31
CA PRO A 24 -0.81 -0.14 -3.56
C PRO A 24 0.65 -0.21 -3.10
N ILE A 25 1.16 -1.39 -2.71
CA ILE A 25 2.54 -1.54 -2.26
C ILE A 25 3.51 -1.26 -3.41
N ALA A 26 3.39 -1.98 -4.54
CA ALA A 26 4.32 -1.84 -5.66
C ALA A 26 4.28 -0.44 -6.26
N LEU A 27 3.08 0.09 -6.52
CA LEU A 27 2.91 1.41 -7.15
C LEU A 27 3.38 2.54 -6.24
N PHE A 28 3.18 2.44 -4.92
CA PHE A 28 3.71 3.41 -3.98
C PHE A 28 5.25 3.41 -3.96
N LEU A 29 5.87 2.25 -3.88
CA LEU A 29 7.34 2.14 -3.89
C LEU A 29 7.94 2.65 -5.21
N VAL A 30 7.32 2.33 -6.34
CA VAL A 30 7.72 2.87 -7.66
C VAL A 30 7.54 4.38 -7.71
N SER A 31 6.46 4.92 -7.15
CA SER A 31 6.23 6.37 -7.06
C SER A 31 7.36 7.05 -6.29
N VAL A 32 7.70 6.55 -5.11
CA VAL A 32 8.80 7.09 -4.29
C VAL A 32 10.12 7.04 -5.05
N ALA A 33 10.45 5.91 -5.68
CA ALA A 33 11.66 5.79 -6.50
C ALA A 33 11.70 6.81 -7.64
N CYS A 34 10.57 7.00 -8.34
CA CYS A 34 10.45 8.00 -9.40
C CYS A 34 10.61 9.43 -8.87
N ASP A 35 10.11 9.74 -7.67
CA ASP A 35 10.25 11.09 -7.09
C ASP A 35 11.70 11.39 -6.70
N PHE A 36 12.44 10.40 -6.19
CA PHE A 36 13.89 10.51 -6.02
C PHE A 36 14.62 10.72 -7.34
N LEU A 37 14.25 9.98 -8.40
CA LEU A 37 14.83 10.13 -9.74
C LEU A 37 14.49 11.50 -10.35
N ALA A 38 13.30 12.02 -10.14
CA ALA A 38 12.88 13.33 -10.58
C ALA A 38 13.81 14.42 -10.00
N GLN A 39 14.10 14.34 -8.71
CA GLN A 39 15.03 15.27 -8.07
C GLN A 39 16.47 15.10 -8.58
N TRP A 40 16.94 13.86 -8.66
CA TRP A 40 18.32 13.60 -9.06
C TRP A 40 18.57 13.96 -10.52
N LYS A 41 17.68 13.53 -11.43
CA LYS A 41 17.84 13.74 -12.89
C LYS A 41 17.28 15.08 -13.37
N ARG A 42 16.51 15.80 -12.53
CA ARG A 42 15.79 17.03 -12.90
C ARG A 42 14.92 16.86 -14.15
N ALA A 43 14.30 15.70 -14.30
CA ALA A 43 13.51 15.33 -15.46
C ALA A 43 12.03 15.20 -15.11
N ALA A 44 11.19 16.07 -15.68
CA ALA A 44 9.75 16.18 -15.40
C ALA A 44 8.95 14.90 -15.70
N VAL A 45 9.48 14.01 -16.54
CA VAL A 45 8.83 12.72 -16.81
C VAL A 45 8.69 11.89 -15.54
N PHE A 46 9.71 11.91 -14.66
CA PHE A 46 9.67 11.15 -13.42
C PHE A 46 8.66 11.73 -12.43
N ASP A 47 8.48 13.05 -12.36
CA ASP A 47 7.41 13.69 -11.56
C ASP A 47 6.03 13.23 -12.02
N THR A 48 5.82 13.14 -13.32
CA THR A 48 4.55 12.69 -13.89
C THR A 48 4.27 11.23 -13.57
N VAL A 49 5.28 10.37 -13.74
CA VAL A 49 5.19 8.93 -13.43
C VAL A 49 4.99 8.72 -11.93
N ALA A 50 5.73 9.45 -11.09
CA ALA A 50 5.57 9.39 -9.64
C ALA A 50 4.13 9.72 -9.22
N TYR A 51 3.60 10.83 -9.69
CA TYR A 51 2.23 11.25 -9.35
C TYR A 51 1.16 10.27 -9.86
N PHE A 52 1.33 9.71 -11.07
CA PHE A 52 0.40 8.72 -11.60
C PHE A 52 0.37 7.47 -10.74
N ASN A 53 1.54 6.88 -10.46
CA ASN A 53 1.64 5.69 -9.62
C ASN A 53 1.12 5.94 -8.21
N LEU A 54 1.44 7.09 -7.62
CA LEU A 54 0.96 7.50 -6.32
C LEU A 54 -0.56 7.61 -6.27
N SER A 55 -1.17 8.17 -7.31
CA SER A 55 -2.63 8.28 -7.40
C SER A 55 -3.28 6.89 -7.44
N VAL A 56 -2.76 6.00 -8.31
CA VAL A 56 -3.29 4.63 -8.38
C VAL A 56 -3.07 3.89 -7.06
N ALA A 57 -1.90 4.05 -6.41
CA ALA A 57 -1.62 3.45 -5.11
C ALA A 57 -2.61 3.92 -4.02
N ALA A 58 -2.88 5.23 -3.96
CA ALA A 58 -3.81 5.79 -2.99
C ALA A 58 -5.23 5.21 -3.16
N PHE A 59 -5.76 5.20 -4.37
CA PHE A 59 -7.08 4.63 -4.62
C PHE A 59 -7.12 3.11 -4.46
N ALA A 60 -6.08 2.38 -4.87
CA ALA A 60 -5.99 0.93 -4.69
C ALA A 60 -5.84 0.50 -3.21
N SER A 61 -5.36 1.39 -2.34
CA SER A 61 -5.28 1.12 -0.91
C SER A 61 -6.66 0.94 -0.23
N VAL A 62 -7.70 1.57 -0.77
CA VAL A 62 -9.06 1.48 -0.22
C VAL A 62 -9.62 0.05 -0.31
N PRO A 63 -9.70 -0.58 -1.50
CA PRO A 63 -10.14 -1.98 -1.59
C PRO A 63 -9.19 -2.94 -0.87
N ALA A 64 -7.88 -2.63 -0.79
CA ALA A 64 -6.95 -3.44 -0.01
C ALA A 64 -7.32 -3.47 1.48
N VAL A 65 -7.60 -2.31 2.09
CA VAL A 65 -8.07 -2.24 3.49
C VAL A 65 -9.42 -2.93 3.65
N ALA A 66 -10.37 -2.67 2.75
CA ALA A 66 -11.69 -3.28 2.82
C ALA A 66 -11.61 -4.82 2.80
N THR A 67 -10.84 -5.39 1.86
CA THR A 67 -10.66 -6.85 1.78
C THR A 67 -9.90 -7.43 2.97
N GLY A 68 -8.96 -6.67 3.55
CA GLY A 68 -8.27 -7.07 4.79
C GLY A 68 -9.22 -7.17 5.98
N LEU A 69 -10.09 -6.19 6.17
CA LEU A 69 -11.12 -6.21 7.21
C LEU A 69 -12.14 -7.33 6.97
N MET A 70 -12.50 -7.58 5.71
CA MET A 70 -13.37 -8.71 5.34
C MET A 70 -12.70 -10.05 5.64
N ALA A 71 -11.41 -10.22 5.32
CA ALA A 71 -10.65 -11.42 5.64
C ALA A 71 -10.60 -11.67 7.15
N TRP A 72 -10.33 -10.63 7.94
CA TRP A 72 -10.37 -10.72 9.39
C TRP A 72 -11.75 -11.14 9.91
N ARG A 73 -12.82 -10.52 9.41
CA ARG A 73 -14.19 -10.77 9.92
C ARG A 73 -14.71 -12.16 9.58
N TRP A 74 -14.42 -12.66 8.38
CA TRP A 74 -15.05 -13.88 7.87
C TRP A 74 -14.12 -15.08 7.78
N GLN A 75 -12.82 -14.88 7.71
CA GLN A 75 -11.88 -15.99 7.62
C GLN A 75 -11.21 -16.28 8.96
N LEU A 76 -10.89 -15.24 9.72
CA LEU A 76 -10.38 -15.37 11.08
C LEU A 76 -11.50 -15.29 12.13
N GLU A 77 -12.76 -15.41 11.70
CA GLU A 77 -13.97 -15.43 12.58
C GLU A 77 -14.01 -14.27 13.57
N GLY A 78 -13.40 -13.13 13.24
CA GLY A 78 -13.31 -11.97 14.12
C GLY A 78 -12.45 -12.22 15.37
N GLN A 79 -11.41 -13.05 15.25
CA GLN A 79 -10.48 -13.28 16.37
C GLN A 79 -10.04 -11.98 17.03
N ARG A 80 -9.76 -12.05 18.32
CA ARG A 80 -9.26 -10.91 19.07
C ARG A 80 -8.01 -10.33 18.40
N LEU A 81 -8.06 -9.04 18.11
CA LEU A 81 -6.93 -8.29 17.59
C LEU A 81 -5.84 -8.19 18.67
N LYS A 82 -4.80 -9.01 18.55
CA LYS A 82 -3.64 -9.03 19.46
C LYS A 82 -2.40 -9.49 18.71
N GLY A 83 -1.23 -9.18 19.23
CA GLY A 83 0.07 -9.58 18.66
C GLY A 83 0.24 -9.10 17.23
N THR A 84 0.74 -9.97 16.35
CA THR A 84 1.06 -9.67 14.95
C THR A 84 -0.16 -9.20 14.16
N LEU A 85 -1.34 -9.77 14.42
CA LEU A 85 -2.57 -9.37 13.72
C LEU A 85 -2.96 -7.92 14.02
N LEU A 86 -2.92 -7.51 15.29
CA LEU A 86 -3.17 -6.11 15.68
C LEU A 86 -2.13 -5.18 15.08
N LEU A 87 -0.85 -5.55 15.16
CA LEU A 87 0.24 -4.74 14.63
C LEU A 87 0.11 -4.57 13.11
N HIS A 88 -0.19 -5.64 12.37
CA HIS A 88 -0.44 -5.59 10.93
C HIS A 88 -1.62 -4.66 10.59
N LEU A 89 -2.72 -4.74 11.34
CA LEU A 89 -3.87 -3.84 11.13
C LEU A 89 -3.49 -2.37 11.35
N LEU A 90 -2.82 -2.06 12.47
CA LEU A 90 -2.43 -0.68 12.79
C LEU A 90 -1.45 -0.12 11.75
N LEU A 91 -0.45 -0.90 11.38
CA LEU A 91 0.51 -0.50 10.34
C LEU A 91 -0.13 -0.42 8.95
N GLY A 92 -1.12 -1.27 8.64
CA GLY A 92 -1.88 -1.18 7.39
C GLY A 92 -2.69 0.10 7.29
N LEU A 93 -3.36 0.49 8.38
CA LEU A 93 -4.07 1.77 8.46
C LEU A 93 -3.11 2.96 8.41
N ALA A 94 -1.97 2.89 9.11
CA ALA A 94 -0.94 3.91 9.07
C ALA A 94 -0.33 4.05 7.66
N SER A 95 -0.02 2.94 6.99
CA SER A 95 0.44 2.92 5.60
C SER A 95 -0.55 3.61 4.67
N THR A 96 -1.83 3.27 4.77
CA THR A 96 -2.89 3.90 3.98
C THR A 96 -2.96 5.39 4.23
N ALA A 97 -2.97 5.82 5.49
CA ALA A 97 -2.99 7.24 5.85
C ALA A 97 -1.77 8.00 5.31
N LEU A 98 -0.58 7.40 5.39
CA LEU A 98 0.66 7.98 4.84
C LEU A 98 0.62 8.07 3.30
N ILE A 99 0.16 7.04 2.61
CA ILE A 99 -0.01 7.07 1.14
C ILE A 99 -0.96 8.21 0.74
N TRP A 100 -2.10 8.36 1.43
CA TRP A 100 -3.05 9.44 1.17
C TRP A 100 -2.49 10.82 1.50
N LEU A 101 -1.70 10.94 2.58
CA LEU A 101 -1.03 12.19 2.95
C LEU A 101 -0.03 12.60 1.88
N VAL A 102 0.83 11.68 1.43
CA VAL A 102 1.81 11.93 0.36
C VAL A 102 1.07 12.30 -0.93
N TRP A 103 0.04 11.55 -1.31
CA TRP A 103 -0.79 11.88 -2.47
C TRP A 103 -1.39 13.29 -2.39
N TRP A 104 -1.92 13.66 -1.24
CA TRP A 104 -2.52 14.97 -1.04
C TRP A 104 -1.50 16.12 -1.15
N LEU A 105 -0.27 15.93 -0.68
CA LEU A 105 0.82 16.89 -0.84
C LEU A 105 1.15 17.09 -2.32
N HIS A 106 1.29 16.02 -3.07
CA HIS A 106 1.54 16.06 -4.53
C HIS A 106 0.35 16.69 -5.28
N PHE A 107 -0.86 16.30 -4.93
CA PHE A 107 -2.08 16.87 -5.52
C PHE A 107 -2.17 18.40 -5.31
N ARG A 108 -1.87 18.86 -4.11
CA ARG A 108 -1.84 20.30 -3.81
C ARG A 108 -0.74 21.05 -4.56
N ALA A 109 0.40 20.44 -4.74
CA ALA A 109 1.55 21.05 -5.43
C ALA A 109 1.35 21.16 -6.96
N ARG A 110 0.33 20.51 -7.52
CA ARG A 110 -0.01 20.68 -8.94
C ARG A 110 -0.64 22.03 -9.27
N LYS A 111 -1.02 22.82 -8.27
CA LYS A 111 -1.45 24.19 -8.49
C LYS A 111 -0.25 25.09 -8.77
N PRO A 112 -0.32 26.04 -9.77
CA PRO A 112 0.84 26.83 -10.21
C PRO A 112 1.56 27.60 -9.11
N GLU A 113 0.83 27.95 -8.05
CA GLU A 113 1.35 28.78 -6.94
C GLU A 113 1.96 27.97 -5.79
N ARG A 114 2.03 26.64 -5.90
CA ARG A 114 2.48 25.76 -4.80
C ARG A 114 3.62 24.86 -5.25
N ALA A 115 4.68 24.82 -4.44
CA ALA A 115 5.77 23.89 -4.61
C ALA A 115 5.59 22.68 -3.66
N LEU A 116 6.20 21.55 -4.02
CA LEU A 116 6.33 20.42 -3.12
C LEU A 116 7.23 20.79 -1.93
N PRO A 117 6.83 20.43 -0.70
CA PRO A 117 7.63 20.76 0.47
C PRO A 117 8.96 20.00 0.50
N LEU A 118 9.99 20.59 1.09
CA LEU A 118 11.33 19.99 1.19
C LEU A 118 11.31 18.69 2.01
N TYR A 119 10.40 18.56 2.98
CA TYR A 119 10.27 17.37 3.83
C TYR A 119 9.56 16.19 3.14
N ARG A 120 9.17 16.33 1.86
CA ARG A 120 8.43 15.26 1.16
C ARG A 120 9.23 13.97 1.07
N LEU A 121 10.51 14.03 0.66
CA LEU A 121 11.32 12.82 0.50
C LEU A 121 11.57 12.07 1.82
N PRO A 122 11.93 12.72 2.93
CA PRO A 122 11.93 12.06 4.24
C PRO A 122 10.60 11.42 4.61
N LEU A 123 9.47 12.10 4.34
CA LEU A 123 8.14 11.56 4.60
C LEU A 123 7.84 10.34 3.73
N GLU A 124 8.15 10.39 2.45
CA GLU A 124 7.97 9.28 1.52
C GLU A 124 8.84 8.08 1.89
N THR A 125 10.09 8.32 2.31
CA THR A 125 10.99 7.26 2.79
C THR A 125 10.42 6.60 4.04
N LEU A 126 9.94 7.39 5.01
CA LEU A 126 9.28 6.86 6.20
C LEU A 126 8.04 6.04 5.82
N ALA A 127 7.19 6.57 4.94
CA ALA A 127 6.01 5.87 4.47
C ALA A 127 6.36 4.56 3.75
N ALA A 128 7.40 4.55 2.92
CA ALA A 128 7.88 3.34 2.26
C ALA A 128 8.38 2.29 3.26
N ALA A 129 9.08 2.70 4.32
CA ALA A 129 9.50 1.80 5.39
C ALA A 129 8.30 1.20 6.14
N VAL A 130 7.28 2.00 6.45
CA VAL A 130 6.05 1.51 7.12
C VAL A 130 5.28 0.56 6.21
N VAL A 131 5.16 0.86 4.91
CA VAL A 131 4.53 -0.03 3.91
C VAL A 131 5.28 -1.36 3.81
N ALA A 132 6.61 -1.33 3.73
CA ALA A 132 7.44 -2.54 3.66
C ALA A 132 7.30 -3.41 4.93
N LEU A 133 7.28 -2.78 6.11
CA LEU A 133 7.06 -3.49 7.38
C LEU A 133 5.68 -4.11 7.44
N THR A 134 4.64 -3.39 6.99
CA THR A 134 3.27 -3.90 6.91
C THR A 134 3.20 -5.12 6.00
N ALA A 135 3.83 -5.06 4.83
CA ALA A 135 3.89 -6.18 3.88
C ALA A 135 4.62 -7.39 4.48
N HIS A 136 5.72 -7.16 5.18
CA HIS A 136 6.47 -8.22 5.86
C HIS A 136 5.62 -8.95 6.92
N LEU A 137 4.89 -8.20 7.75
CA LEU A 137 3.97 -8.79 8.73
C LEU A 137 2.82 -9.55 8.07
N GLY A 138 2.31 -9.05 6.94
CA GLY A 138 1.32 -9.75 6.12
C GLY A 138 1.84 -11.11 5.61
N GLY A 139 3.11 -11.17 5.24
CA GLY A 139 3.80 -12.40 4.86
C GLY A 139 3.84 -13.45 5.98
N PHE A 140 4.05 -13.03 7.24
CA PHE A 140 3.95 -13.92 8.40
C PHE A 140 2.52 -14.42 8.61
N LEU A 141 1.54 -13.55 8.52
CA LEU A 141 0.12 -13.90 8.73
C LEU A 141 -0.42 -14.83 7.63
N SER A 142 0.11 -14.74 6.41
CA SER A 142 -0.24 -15.63 5.30
C SER A 142 0.54 -16.95 5.27
N GLY A 143 1.50 -17.13 6.19
CA GLY A 143 2.37 -18.31 6.26
C GLY A 143 3.52 -18.33 5.25
N VAL A 144 3.68 -17.30 4.40
CA VAL A 144 4.77 -17.22 3.41
C VAL A 144 6.14 -17.07 4.09
N ASN A 145 6.19 -16.36 5.21
CA ASN A 145 7.43 -16.12 5.98
C ASN A 145 7.53 -17.03 7.23
N ALA A 146 6.76 -18.11 7.32
CA ALA A 146 6.89 -19.05 8.42
C ALA A 146 8.28 -19.71 8.37
N PRO A 147 9.00 -19.83 9.50
CA PRO A 147 10.25 -20.58 9.52
C PRO A 147 9.97 -22.05 9.15
N VAL A 148 10.80 -22.59 8.27
CA VAL A 148 10.80 -23.99 7.84
C VAL A 148 11.24 -24.88 8.97
#